data_72c07b57de861496268d62de07bf74fa
#
_entry.id   72c07b57de861496268d62de07bf74fa
#
_cell.length_a   1.000
_cell.length_b   1.000
_cell.length_c   1.000
_cell.angle_alpha   90.00
_cell.angle_beta   90.00
_cell.angle_gamma   90.00
#
_symmetry.space_group_name_H-M   'P 1'
#
loop_
_entity.id
_entity.type
_entity.pdbx_description
1 polymer ?
#
loop_
_entity_poly.entity_id
_entity_poly.type
_entity_poly.pdbx_seq_one_letter_code
_entity_poly.pdbx_strand_id
1 'polypeptide(L)'
;MKIIKFALVATAFLALTTACTSSHDTADNTVVEQTEQKDTPPIDEKARALYDKCSNLNDSDACFDLGYAYDHGEGVKQDYSMAATYSEKACSLGNSDGCSGLGFLYDKGLGVRQDYQLANHYYQKACDMNNSSGCYNLGVTYDKGEGVKQDHHLANKYYQKACDMNISSACFNLGLSSENGEGVKKDFKQANKYYQKACELNDGAGCLNLGVSYGDGRGVKKDYQQANQYYQKACNLNNGIGCKNLGNYYRAGKGVKQDYHKANQYFKKACDLDDGAGCNSLGYSYSFGQGAKQDYQQALYYYQKSCDLKEGMGCDNVGVLYNNGQGVRQNINTAKWYYGKACDFGYQKGCDNYRKLNERGY
;
A
#
# COMPACT_ATOMS: atom_id res chain seq x y z
N MET A 1 11.81 5.33 -13.50
CA MET A 1 11.85 4.79 -12.13
C MET A 1 10.78 5.50 -11.33
N LYS A 2 9.58 4.94 -11.24
CA LYS A 2 8.41 5.60 -10.62
C LYS A 2 8.14 4.97 -9.26
N ILE A 3 8.11 5.82 -8.26
CA ILE A 3 7.73 5.56 -6.88
C ILE A 3 6.25 5.14 -6.86
N ILE A 4 5.96 3.94 -6.37
CA ILE A 4 4.58 3.49 -6.15
C ILE A 4 4.06 4.21 -4.91
N LYS A 5 3.17 5.19 -5.13
CA LYS A 5 2.36 5.80 -4.08
C LYS A 5 1.22 4.87 -3.73
N PHE A 6 1.12 4.49 -2.47
CA PHE A 6 -0.08 3.87 -1.93
C PHE A 6 -1.24 4.86 -2.02
N ALA A 7 -2.34 4.44 -2.65
CA ALA A 7 -3.56 5.24 -2.75
C ALA A 7 -4.35 5.11 -1.43
N LEU A 8 -4.50 6.23 -0.72
CA LEU A 8 -5.53 6.40 0.30
C LEU A 8 -6.88 6.57 -0.40
N VAL A 9 -7.84 5.75 -0.01
CA VAL A 9 -9.26 5.98 -0.34
C VAL A 9 -9.78 7.07 0.60
N ALA A 10 -9.97 8.27 0.07
CA ALA A 10 -10.67 9.35 0.75
C ALA A 10 -12.15 9.31 0.37
N THR A 11 -13.02 8.97 1.31
CA THR A 11 -14.47 9.17 1.19
C THR A 11 -14.80 10.59 1.61
N ALA A 12 -15.41 11.35 0.69
CA ALA A 12 -15.88 12.72 0.90
C ALA A 12 -17.13 12.72 1.80
N PHE A 13 -17.12 13.50 2.87
CA PHE A 13 -18.33 13.87 3.61
C PHE A 13 -18.79 15.26 3.19
N LEU A 14 -20.04 15.32 2.73
CA LEU A 14 -20.77 16.56 2.41
C LEU A 14 -21.22 17.22 3.71
N ALA A 15 -20.88 18.48 3.91
CA ALA A 15 -21.40 19.29 5.00
C ALA A 15 -22.77 19.89 4.61
N LEU A 16 -23.79 19.65 5.41
CA LEU A 16 -25.07 20.37 5.36
C LEU A 16 -25.08 21.39 6.51
N THR A 17 -25.13 22.67 6.12
CA THR A 17 -25.41 23.78 7.01
C THR A 17 -26.94 23.97 7.13
N THR A 18 -27.43 24.01 8.35
CA THR A 18 -28.79 24.54 8.61
C THR A 18 -28.75 25.62 9.69
N ALA A 19 -29.47 26.68 9.36
CA ALA A 19 -29.49 27.94 10.07
C ALA A 19 -30.28 27.89 11.40
N CYS A 20 -29.83 28.74 12.31
CA CYS A 20 -30.45 29.05 13.60
C CYS A 20 -31.58 30.08 13.41
N THR A 21 -32.77 29.80 13.96
CA THR A 21 -33.76 30.84 14.25
C THR A 21 -34.14 30.80 15.73
N SER A 22 -34.03 31.96 16.36
CA SER A 22 -34.37 32.22 17.74
C SER A 22 -35.88 32.44 17.91
N SER A 23 -36.47 31.92 19.01
CA SER A 23 -37.65 32.52 19.60
C SER A 23 -37.57 32.38 21.15
N HIS A 24 -37.74 33.51 21.83
CA HIS A 24 -37.98 33.66 23.27
C HIS A 24 -39.34 33.08 23.62
N ASP A 25 -39.40 32.39 24.76
CA ASP A 25 -40.48 32.64 25.73
C ASP A 25 -40.17 32.09 27.16
N THR A 26 -40.78 32.69 28.12
CA THR A 26 -40.59 32.89 29.53
C THR A 26 -40.81 31.67 30.46
N ALA A 27 -39.97 31.62 31.48
CA ALA A 27 -40.11 31.15 32.88
C ALA A 27 -41.21 30.14 33.30
N ASP A 28 -40.77 29.00 33.83
CA ASP A 28 -41.32 28.47 35.09
C ASP A 28 -40.23 27.72 35.88
N ASN A 29 -40.16 28.03 37.19
CA ASN A 29 -39.18 27.53 38.14
C ASN A 29 -39.69 26.23 38.78
N THR A 30 -39.15 25.07 38.39
CA THR A 30 -39.12 23.88 39.23
C THR A 30 -37.72 23.26 39.13
N VAL A 31 -36.97 23.40 40.24
CA VAL A 31 -35.69 22.75 40.44
C VAL A 31 -35.93 21.24 40.55
N VAL A 32 -35.70 20.53 39.45
CA VAL A 32 -35.47 19.10 39.47
C VAL A 32 -34.00 18.94 39.22
N GLU A 33 -33.24 18.53 40.23
CA GLU A 33 -31.88 18.01 40.05
C GLU A 33 -31.94 16.82 39.09
N GLN A 34 -31.88 17.10 37.80
CA GLN A 34 -31.49 16.12 36.80
C GLN A 34 -29.99 16.06 36.84
N THR A 35 -29.45 15.06 37.51
CA THR A 35 -28.11 14.57 37.28
C THR A 35 -27.98 14.37 35.77
N GLU A 36 -27.21 15.25 35.09
CA GLU A 36 -26.80 15.04 33.72
C GLU A 36 -26.06 13.69 33.66
N GLN A 37 -26.81 12.65 33.36
CA GLN A 37 -26.27 11.40 32.86
C GLN A 37 -25.75 11.73 31.47
N LYS A 38 -24.47 12.16 31.41
CA LYS A 38 -23.72 12.27 30.16
C LYS A 38 -23.93 10.95 29.43
N ASP A 39 -24.65 10.97 28.31
CA ASP A 39 -24.81 9.81 27.42
C ASP A 39 -23.41 9.32 26.99
N THR A 40 -22.79 8.52 27.84
CA THR A 40 -21.62 7.76 27.46
C THR A 40 -22.13 6.71 26.48
N PRO A 41 -21.58 6.67 25.24
CA PRO A 41 -21.97 5.66 24.27
C PRO A 41 -21.83 4.27 24.91
N PRO A 42 -22.69 3.30 24.53
CA PRO A 42 -22.67 1.98 25.13
C PRO A 42 -21.30 1.35 25.01
N ILE A 43 -20.63 1.19 26.14
CA ILE A 43 -19.34 0.50 26.27
C ILE A 43 -19.72 -0.95 26.59
N ASP A 44 -19.22 -1.92 25.84
CA ASP A 44 -19.44 -3.33 26.14
C ASP A 44 -18.72 -3.75 27.42
N GLU A 45 -19.04 -4.94 27.94
CA GLU A 45 -18.49 -5.46 29.20
C GLU A 45 -16.95 -5.57 29.14
N LYS A 46 -16.38 -5.94 27.98
CA LYS A 46 -14.94 -6.07 27.80
C LYS A 46 -14.24 -4.70 27.86
N ALA A 47 -14.75 -3.71 27.12
CA ALA A 47 -14.20 -2.37 27.15
C ALA A 47 -14.36 -1.70 28.53
N ARG A 48 -15.44 -1.99 29.25
CA ARG A 48 -15.62 -1.55 30.64
C ARG A 48 -14.58 -2.15 31.57
N ALA A 49 -14.30 -3.44 31.46
CA ALA A 49 -13.23 -4.09 32.22
C ALA A 49 -11.86 -3.50 31.95
N LEU A 50 -11.56 -3.16 30.67
CA LEU A 50 -10.31 -2.47 30.31
C LEU A 50 -10.26 -1.06 30.91
N TYR A 51 -11.37 -0.33 30.86
CA TYR A 51 -11.48 1.00 31.47
C TYR A 51 -11.18 0.95 32.99
N ASP A 52 -11.79 0.00 33.72
CA ASP A 52 -11.59 -0.15 35.16
C ASP A 52 -10.15 -0.48 35.52
N LYS A 53 -9.50 -1.39 34.75
CA LYS A 53 -8.08 -1.73 34.93
C LYS A 53 -7.18 -0.53 34.62
N CYS A 54 -7.39 0.13 33.48
CA CYS A 54 -6.62 1.30 33.10
C CYS A 54 -6.77 2.45 34.10
N SER A 55 -8.03 2.76 34.49
CA SER A 55 -8.32 3.96 35.30
C SER A 55 -8.00 3.77 36.80
N ASN A 56 -8.33 2.60 37.36
CA ASN A 56 -8.22 2.35 38.78
C ASN A 56 -6.93 1.66 39.20
N LEU A 57 -6.38 0.81 38.32
CA LEU A 57 -5.17 0.01 38.60
C LEU A 57 -3.90 0.53 37.90
N ASN A 58 -4.03 1.55 37.03
CA ASN A 58 -2.94 2.04 36.17
C ASN A 58 -2.26 0.91 35.39
N ASP A 59 -3.04 -0.06 34.94
CA ASP A 59 -2.58 -1.14 34.09
C ASP A 59 -2.26 -0.59 32.69
N SER A 60 -0.97 -0.58 32.35
CA SER A 60 -0.48 0.00 31.09
C SER A 60 -0.99 -0.73 29.86
N ASP A 61 -1.12 -2.06 29.95
CA ASP A 61 -1.60 -2.90 28.84
C ASP A 61 -3.10 -2.72 28.64
N ALA A 62 -3.87 -2.64 29.75
CA ALA A 62 -5.29 -2.32 29.66
C ALA A 62 -5.55 -0.91 29.10
N CYS A 63 -4.69 0.08 29.40
CA CYS A 63 -4.76 1.40 28.80
C CYS A 63 -4.48 1.35 27.29
N PHE A 64 -3.50 0.58 26.86
CA PHE A 64 -3.18 0.39 25.43
C PHE A 64 -4.36 -0.30 24.72
N ASP A 65 -4.86 -1.42 25.27
CA ASP A 65 -5.97 -2.16 24.66
C ASP A 65 -7.25 -1.29 24.57
N LEU A 66 -7.50 -0.45 25.55
CA LEU A 66 -8.61 0.49 25.51
C LEU A 66 -8.42 1.58 24.46
N GLY A 67 -7.20 2.12 24.33
CA GLY A 67 -6.84 3.05 23.27
C GLY A 67 -7.03 2.42 21.88
N TYR A 68 -6.60 1.17 21.71
CA TYR A 68 -6.81 0.39 20.50
C TYR A 68 -8.31 0.14 20.21
N ALA A 69 -9.09 -0.17 21.23
CA ALA A 69 -10.54 -0.36 21.11
C ALA A 69 -11.23 0.92 20.59
N TYR A 70 -10.85 2.10 21.10
CA TYR A 70 -11.37 3.38 20.60
C TYR A 70 -10.88 3.72 19.18
N ASP A 71 -9.64 3.36 18.82
CA ASP A 71 -9.11 3.55 17.47
C ASP A 71 -9.90 2.75 16.43
N HIS A 72 -10.31 1.52 16.75
CA HIS A 72 -10.97 0.60 15.83
C HIS A 72 -12.50 0.51 16.01
N GLY A 73 -13.05 1.05 17.07
CA GLY A 73 -14.47 0.93 17.41
C GLY A 73 -14.83 -0.46 17.92
N GLU A 74 -13.91 -1.15 18.60
CA GLU A 74 -14.13 -2.49 19.15
C GLU A 74 -14.73 -2.44 20.57
N GLY A 75 -16.01 -2.78 20.69
CA GLY A 75 -16.74 -2.73 21.96
C GLY A 75 -17.06 -1.31 22.47
N VAL A 76 -16.63 -0.30 21.73
CA VAL A 76 -16.89 1.13 21.94
C VAL A 76 -17.17 1.80 20.62
N LYS A 77 -17.80 2.97 20.61
CA LYS A 77 -17.87 3.81 19.42
C LYS A 77 -16.45 4.31 19.08
N GLN A 78 -16.02 4.20 17.81
CA GLN A 78 -14.74 4.73 17.38
C GLN A 78 -14.58 6.21 17.76
N ASP A 79 -13.49 6.53 18.44
CA ASP A 79 -13.14 7.89 18.87
C ASP A 79 -11.62 8.04 18.97
N TYR A 80 -11.02 8.66 17.98
CA TYR A 80 -9.56 8.86 17.93
C TYR A 80 -9.03 9.79 19.03
N SER A 81 -9.86 10.69 19.59
CA SER A 81 -9.44 11.55 20.72
C SER A 81 -9.30 10.73 21.98
N MET A 82 -10.26 9.80 22.23
CA MET A 82 -10.15 8.84 23.32
C MET A 82 -9.01 7.86 23.11
N ALA A 83 -8.78 7.41 21.86
CA ALA A 83 -7.64 6.58 21.51
C ALA A 83 -6.30 7.27 21.85
N ALA A 84 -6.16 8.55 21.52
CA ALA A 84 -4.97 9.33 21.88
C ALA A 84 -4.78 9.46 23.38
N THR A 85 -5.86 9.74 24.11
CA THR A 85 -5.85 9.88 25.59
C THR A 85 -5.36 8.59 26.28
N TYR A 86 -5.90 7.44 25.87
CA TYR A 86 -5.51 6.16 26.49
C TYR A 86 -4.14 5.67 26.01
N SER A 87 -3.76 5.94 24.76
CA SER A 87 -2.40 5.67 24.26
C SER A 87 -1.36 6.52 25.01
N GLU A 88 -1.67 7.79 25.31
CA GLU A 88 -0.79 8.66 26.10
C GLU A 88 -0.63 8.12 27.53
N LYS A 89 -1.75 7.71 28.16
CA LYS A 89 -1.73 7.10 29.48
C LYS A 89 -0.90 5.81 29.49
N ALA A 90 -1.12 4.92 28.49
CA ALA A 90 -0.34 3.70 28.34
C ALA A 90 1.17 3.99 28.19
N CYS A 91 1.51 4.93 27.31
CA CYS A 91 2.89 5.37 27.09
C CYS A 91 3.53 5.97 28.35
N SER A 92 2.79 6.75 29.13
CA SER A 92 3.29 7.32 30.39
C SER A 92 3.55 6.24 31.45
N LEU A 93 2.78 5.17 31.44
CA LEU A 93 2.90 4.00 32.30
C LEU A 93 3.94 2.99 31.81
N GLY A 94 4.66 3.28 30.72
CA GLY A 94 5.75 2.45 30.21
C GLY A 94 5.34 1.40 29.18
N ASN A 95 4.14 1.47 28.61
CA ASN A 95 3.76 0.62 27.48
C ASN A 95 4.33 1.16 26.17
N SER A 96 5.20 0.38 25.52
CA SER A 96 5.88 0.80 24.28
C SER A 96 4.95 0.84 23.07
N ASP A 97 3.91 -0.01 23.03
CA ASP A 97 2.92 -0.01 21.97
C ASP A 97 2.02 1.22 22.08
N GLY A 98 1.68 1.64 23.32
CA GLY A 98 1.00 2.90 23.59
C GLY A 98 1.78 4.11 23.08
N CYS A 99 3.10 4.14 23.28
CA CYS A 99 3.95 5.20 22.73
C CYS A 99 3.95 5.19 21.20
N SER A 100 4.10 4.00 20.59
CA SER A 100 4.08 3.88 19.12
C SER A 100 2.72 4.27 18.53
N GLY A 101 1.63 3.86 19.15
CA GLY A 101 0.25 4.20 18.76
C GLY A 101 0.00 5.71 18.85
N LEU A 102 0.41 6.35 19.95
CA LEU A 102 0.29 7.81 20.10
C LEU A 102 1.09 8.55 19.03
N GLY A 103 2.32 8.08 18.74
CA GLY A 103 3.13 8.62 17.64
C GLY A 103 2.40 8.55 16.31
N PHE A 104 1.73 7.43 16.02
CA PHE A 104 0.93 7.26 14.80
C PHE A 104 -0.27 8.24 14.75
N LEU A 105 -0.97 8.43 15.84
CA LEU A 105 -2.10 9.36 15.91
C LEU A 105 -1.64 10.81 15.64
N TYR A 106 -0.51 11.24 16.20
CA TYR A 106 0.08 12.55 15.87
C TYR A 106 0.59 12.64 14.43
N ASP A 107 1.18 11.57 13.89
CA ASP A 107 1.63 11.51 12.49
C ASP A 107 0.47 11.69 11.50
N LYS A 108 -0.69 11.10 11.80
CA LYS A 108 -1.87 11.15 10.93
C LYS A 108 -2.85 12.28 11.26
N GLY A 109 -2.73 12.93 12.42
CA GLY A 109 -3.68 13.93 12.90
C GLY A 109 -5.04 13.31 13.24
N LEU A 110 -5.05 12.10 13.77
CA LEU A 110 -6.28 11.38 14.16
C LEU A 110 -6.59 11.66 15.63
N GLY A 111 -7.72 12.32 15.90
CA GLY A 111 -8.16 12.72 17.24
C GLY A 111 -7.30 13.79 17.92
N VAL A 112 -6.17 14.14 17.31
CA VAL A 112 -5.24 15.18 17.73
C VAL A 112 -4.82 16.01 16.52
N ARG A 113 -4.33 17.23 16.74
CA ARG A 113 -3.74 18.02 15.67
C ARG A 113 -2.47 17.30 15.16
N GLN A 114 -2.34 17.14 13.85
CA GLN A 114 -1.13 16.57 13.25
C GLN A 114 0.12 17.32 13.69
N ASP A 115 1.09 16.58 14.21
CA ASP A 115 2.37 17.09 14.65
C ASP A 115 3.47 16.04 14.48
N TYR A 116 4.26 16.18 13.42
CA TYR A 116 5.35 15.25 13.11
C TYR A 116 6.49 15.28 14.15
N GLN A 117 6.68 16.41 14.86
CA GLN A 117 7.73 16.49 15.89
C GLN A 117 7.32 15.68 17.13
N LEU A 118 6.05 15.80 17.55
CA LEU A 118 5.51 14.97 18.61
C LEU A 118 5.46 13.50 18.20
N ALA A 119 5.05 13.18 16.97
CA ALA A 119 5.08 11.82 16.44
C ALA A 119 6.49 11.22 16.57
N ASN A 120 7.52 11.93 16.12
CA ASN A 120 8.92 11.49 16.22
C ASN A 120 9.38 11.30 17.66
N HIS A 121 8.98 12.19 18.57
CA HIS A 121 9.27 12.04 19.99
C HIS A 121 8.72 10.72 20.55
N TYR A 122 7.45 10.41 20.26
CA TYR A 122 6.84 9.19 20.75
C TYR A 122 7.35 7.93 20.05
N TYR A 123 7.65 7.98 18.75
CA TYR A 123 8.32 6.89 18.05
C TYR A 123 9.72 6.64 18.61
N GLN A 124 10.48 7.70 18.93
CA GLN A 124 11.80 7.55 19.56
C GLN A 124 11.67 6.89 20.94
N LYS A 125 10.72 7.33 21.77
CA LYS A 125 10.45 6.74 23.08
C LYS A 125 10.08 5.27 22.96
N ALA A 126 9.18 4.92 22.01
CA ALA A 126 8.83 3.52 21.73
C ALA A 126 10.04 2.70 21.28
N CYS A 127 10.85 3.22 20.35
CA CYS A 127 12.04 2.55 19.85
C CYS A 127 13.10 2.32 20.94
N ASP A 128 13.27 3.26 21.87
CA ASP A 128 14.20 3.13 23.01
C ASP A 128 13.73 2.04 23.98
N MET A 129 12.42 1.80 24.03
CA MET A 129 11.80 0.69 24.77
C MET A 129 11.76 -0.62 23.93
N ASN A 130 12.53 -0.71 22.85
CA ASN A 130 12.61 -1.86 21.95
C ASN A 130 11.27 -2.20 21.26
N ASN A 131 10.43 -1.20 20.97
CA ASN A 131 9.26 -1.37 20.13
C ASN A 131 9.67 -1.36 18.64
N SER A 132 9.42 -2.46 17.95
CA SER A 132 9.82 -2.63 16.55
C SER A 132 9.10 -1.68 15.60
N SER A 133 7.82 -1.43 15.84
CA SER A 133 7.00 -0.48 15.05
C SER A 133 7.47 0.96 15.26
N GLY A 134 7.77 1.35 16.51
CA GLY A 134 8.35 2.66 16.83
C GLY A 134 9.67 2.89 16.11
N CYS A 135 10.58 1.90 16.11
CA CYS A 135 11.84 2.00 15.38
C CYS A 135 11.62 2.09 13.87
N TYR A 136 10.71 1.29 13.30
CA TYR A 136 10.40 1.34 11.88
C TYR A 136 9.85 2.71 11.47
N ASN A 137 8.85 3.21 12.20
CA ASN A 137 8.22 4.50 11.89
C ASN A 137 9.23 5.65 12.02
N LEU A 138 10.09 5.62 13.03
CA LEU A 138 11.16 6.61 13.16
C LEU A 138 12.15 6.56 11.99
N GLY A 139 12.48 5.36 11.49
CA GLY A 139 13.22 5.18 10.25
C GLY A 139 12.53 5.85 9.06
N VAL A 140 11.22 5.66 8.91
CA VAL A 140 10.41 6.29 7.84
C VAL A 140 10.42 7.81 7.95
N THR A 141 10.32 8.37 9.14
CA THR A 141 10.29 9.83 9.32
C THR A 141 11.64 10.48 8.98
N TYR A 142 12.76 9.86 9.35
CA TYR A 142 14.09 10.32 8.92
C TYR A 142 14.32 10.15 7.42
N ASP A 143 13.80 9.07 6.82
CA ASP A 143 13.91 8.83 5.38
C ASP A 143 13.16 9.89 4.56
N LYS A 144 12.01 10.35 5.04
CA LYS A 144 11.18 11.36 4.37
C LYS A 144 11.48 12.80 4.80
N GLY A 145 12.05 13.02 5.98
CA GLY A 145 12.21 14.33 6.57
C GLY A 145 10.90 14.88 7.18
N GLU A 146 10.02 14.01 7.69
CA GLU A 146 8.75 14.39 8.32
C GLU A 146 9.00 14.79 9.79
N GLY A 147 8.88 16.09 10.12
CA GLY A 147 9.13 16.65 11.46
C GLY A 147 10.61 16.69 11.89
N VAL A 148 11.50 16.16 11.08
CA VAL A 148 12.95 16.16 11.26
C VAL A 148 13.63 16.48 9.93
N LYS A 149 14.89 16.88 9.95
CA LYS A 149 15.70 16.98 8.74
C LYS A 149 15.90 15.57 8.17
N GLN A 150 15.66 15.41 6.86
CA GLN A 150 15.90 14.14 6.17
C GLN A 150 17.34 13.66 6.40
N ASP A 151 17.48 12.41 6.83
CA ASP A 151 18.76 11.78 7.08
C ASP A 151 18.67 10.26 6.83
N HIS A 152 19.06 9.82 5.64
CA HIS A 152 19.04 8.42 5.25
C HIS A 152 19.99 7.54 6.07
N HIS A 153 21.07 8.12 6.66
CA HIS A 153 21.96 7.35 7.53
C HIS A 153 21.25 6.99 8.84
N LEU A 154 20.57 7.98 9.46
CA LEU A 154 19.76 7.71 10.65
C LEU A 154 18.56 6.81 10.33
N ALA A 155 17.90 7.02 9.18
CA ALA A 155 16.83 6.14 8.72
C ALA A 155 17.30 4.68 8.67
N ASN A 156 18.45 4.42 8.05
CA ASN A 156 19.02 3.07 7.95
C ASN A 156 19.39 2.47 9.32
N LYS A 157 19.86 3.29 10.26
CA LYS A 157 20.13 2.84 11.63
C LYS A 157 18.85 2.33 12.33
N TYR A 158 17.74 3.07 12.19
CA TYR A 158 16.46 2.68 12.78
C TYR A 158 15.80 1.53 12.03
N TYR A 159 15.88 1.50 10.69
CA TYR A 159 15.47 0.32 9.91
C TYR A 159 16.27 -0.92 10.29
N GLN A 160 17.59 -0.81 10.55
CA GLN A 160 18.39 -1.95 11.00
C GLN A 160 17.86 -2.49 12.33
N LYS A 161 17.61 -1.61 13.31
CA LYS A 161 17.04 -2.00 14.60
C LYS A 161 15.69 -2.71 14.45
N ALA A 162 14.79 -2.16 13.60
CA ALA A 162 13.49 -2.77 13.32
C ALA A 162 13.60 -4.08 12.53
N CYS A 163 14.52 -4.17 11.56
CA CYS A 163 14.78 -5.41 10.80
C CYS A 163 15.34 -6.52 11.69
N ASP A 164 16.18 -6.20 12.68
CA ASP A 164 16.69 -7.16 13.63
C ASP A 164 15.59 -7.69 14.57
N MET A 165 14.55 -6.89 14.77
CA MET A 165 13.32 -7.28 15.44
C MET A 165 12.26 -7.90 14.49
N ASN A 166 12.68 -8.35 13.30
CA ASN A 166 11.87 -9.06 12.30
C ASN A 166 10.73 -8.24 11.66
N ILE A 167 10.86 -6.91 11.57
CA ILE A 167 9.98 -6.10 10.72
C ILE A 167 10.44 -6.25 9.26
N SER A 168 9.66 -6.96 8.47
CA SER A 168 9.98 -7.29 7.07
C SER A 168 10.15 -6.05 6.19
N SER A 169 9.27 -5.05 6.36
CA SER A 169 9.33 -3.77 5.64
C SER A 169 10.61 -2.98 5.95
N ALA A 170 11.14 -3.07 7.18
CA ALA A 170 12.41 -2.45 7.53
C ALA A 170 13.59 -3.13 6.81
N CYS A 171 13.58 -4.46 6.76
CA CYS A 171 14.59 -5.21 5.99
C CYS A 171 14.51 -4.86 4.49
N PHE A 172 13.30 -4.75 3.94
CA PHE A 172 13.08 -4.34 2.56
C PHE A 172 13.63 -2.94 2.28
N ASN A 173 13.36 -1.95 3.15
CA ASN A 173 13.87 -0.59 2.99
C ASN A 173 15.40 -0.53 3.07
N LEU A 174 16.05 -1.31 3.96
CA LEU A 174 17.51 -1.46 3.97
C LEU A 174 18.06 -2.04 2.66
N GLY A 175 17.32 -2.98 2.08
CA GLY A 175 17.62 -3.52 0.76
C GLY A 175 17.62 -2.43 -0.30
N LEU A 176 16.59 -1.60 -0.34
CA LEU A 176 16.48 -0.45 -1.25
C LEU A 176 17.60 0.58 -1.02
N SER A 177 17.85 0.94 0.24
CA SER A 177 18.94 1.88 0.58
C SER A 177 20.31 1.36 0.12
N SER A 178 20.56 0.05 0.31
CA SER A 178 21.81 -0.57 -0.16
C SER A 178 21.88 -0.66 -1.68
N GLU A 179 20.76 -0.89 -2.38
CA GLU A 179 20.68 -0.93 -3.85
C GLU A 179 20.90 0.45 -4.46
N ASN A 180 20.33 1.51 -3.86
CA ASN A 180 20.41 2.87 -4.37
C ASN A 180 21.68 3.62 -3.91
N GLY A 181 22.21 3.28 -2.74
CA GLY A 181 23.29 4.02 -2.06
C GLY A 181 22.76 5.19 -1.24
N GLU A 182 21.56 5.06 -0.65
CA GLU A 182 20.93 6.09 0.17
C GLU A 182 21.36 5.94 1.64
N GLY A 183 22.12 6.89 2.16
CA GLY A 183 22.70 6.85 3.50
C GLY A 183 23.77 5.76 3.74
N VAL A 184 24.07 4.95 2.74
CA VAL A 184 25.09 3.89 2.75
C VAL A 184 25.74 3.79 1.36
N LYS A 185 26.93 3.18 1.29
CA LYS A 185 27.54 2.88 -0.01
C LYS A 185 26.66 1.87 -0.78
N LYS A 186 26.44 2.14 -2.07
CA LYS A 186 25.72 1.23 -2.97
C LYS A 186 26.39 -0.15 -3.00
N ASP A 187 25.61 -1.18 -2.65
CA ASP A 187 26.06 -2.58 -2.60
C ASP A 187 24.91 -3.54 -2.87
N PHE A 188 24.86 -4.11 -4.06
CA PHE A 188 23.85 -5.11 -4.44
C PHE A 188 23.94 -6.42 -3.66
N LYS A 189 25.14 -6.81 -3.19
CA LYS A 189 25.27 -8.03 -2.36
C LYS A 189 24.61 -7.82 -1.00
N GLN A 190 24.82 -6.65 -0.40
CA GLN A 190 24.17 -6.29 0.85
C GLN A 190 22.67 -6.12 0.67
N ALA A 191 22.22 -5.46 -0.41
CA ALA A 191 20.82 -5.35 -0.76
C ALA A 191 20.13 -6.73 -0.82
N ASN A 192 20.76 -7.70 -1.49
CA ASN A 192 20.22 -9.05 -1.62
C ASN A 192 20.09 -9.77 -0.26
N LYS A 193 20.99 -9.56 0.68
CA LYS A 193 20.88 -10.13 2.03
C LYS A 193 19.65 -9.57 2.75
N TYR A 194 19.40 -8.28 2.63
CA TYR A 194 18.23 -7.64 3.23
C TYR A 194 16.94 -8.06 2.53
N TYR A 195 16.91 -8.14 1.20
CA TYR A 195 15.75 -8.66 0.45
C TYR A 195 15.48 -10.13 0.80
N GLN A 196 16.52 -10.94 0.99
CA GLN A 196 16.35 -12.31 1.43
C GLN A 196 15.69 -12.38 2.80
N LYS A 197 16.18 -11.61 3.79
CA LYS A 197 15.58 -11.55 5.14
C LYS A 197 14.12 -11.05 5.07
N ALA A 198 13.83 -10.02 4.28
CA ALA A 198 12.46 -9.55 4.06
C ALA A 198 11.57 -10.65 3.45
N CYS A 199 12.07 -11.35 2.43
CA CYS A 199 11.36 -12.47 1.80
C CYS A 199 11.13 -13.64 2.76
N GLU A 200 12.09 -13.98 3.61
CA GLU A 200 11.95 -15.00 4.67
C GLU A 200 10.86 -14.62 5.67
N LEU A 201 10.72 -13.33 5.97
CA LEU A 201 9.66 -12.73 6.78
C LEU A 201 8.35 -12.51 6.02
N ASN A 202 8.17 -13.15 4.86
CA ASN A 202 6.98 -13.10 3.99
C ASN A 202 6.67 -11.72 3.39
N ASP A 203 7.68 -10.90 3.14
CA ASP A 203 7.54 -9.69 2.34
C ASP A 203 7.58 -10.04 0.84
N GLY A 204 6.46 -9.85 0.15
CA GLY A 204 6.34 -10.15 -1.28
C GLY A 204 7.22 -9.26 -2.16
N ALA A 205 7.50 -8.01 -1.73
CA ALA A 205 8.38 -7.09 -2.46
C ALA A 205 9.85 -7.48 -2.29
N GLY A 206 10.25 -7.94 -1.09
CA GLY A 206 11.57 -8.50 -0.86
C GLY A 206 11.84 -9.73 -1.74
N CYS A 207 10.86 -10.65 -1.82
CA CYS A 207 10.96 -11.81 -2.72
C CYS A 207 11.04 -11.38 -4.19
N LEU A 208 10.22 -10.40 -4.61
CA LEU A 208 10.26 -9.87 -5.97
C LEU A 208 11.64 -9.32 -6.34
N ASN A 209 12.21 -8.44 -5.49
CA ASN A 209 13.50 -7.80 -5.77
C ASN A 209 14.66 -8.81 -5.76
N LEU A 210 14.59 -9.82 -4.91
CA LEU A 210 15.55 -10.91 -4.94
C LEU A 210 15.43 -11.73 -6.24
N GLY A 211 14.21 -12.00 -6.70
CA GLY A 211 13.95 -12.62 -8.01
C GLY A 211 14.52 -11.80 -9.16
N VAL A 212 14.38 -10.47 -9.13
CA VAL A 212 14.99 -9.55 -10.12
C VAL A 212 16.51 -9.63 -10.05
N SER A 213 17.09 -9.65 -8.84
CA SER A 213 18.53 -9.74 -8.64
C SER A 213 19.13 -11.00 -9.25
N TYR A 214 18.50 -12.15 -9.06
CA TYR A 214 18.93 -13.40 -9.69
C TYR A 214 18.68 -13.40 -11.21
N GLY A 215 17.56 -12.82 -11.67
CA GLY A 215 17.25 -12.71 -13.10
C GLY A 215 18.22 -11.87 -13.89
N ASP A 216 18.72 -10.80 -13.28
CA ASP A 216 19.64 -9.83 -13.91
C ASP A 216 21.12 -10.09 -13.57
N GLY A 217 21.41 -10.81 -12.49
CA GLY A 217 22.76 -11.01 -11.96
C GLY A 217 23.28 -9.83 -11.13
N ARG A 218 22.40 -9.13 -10.39
CA ARG A 218 22.77 -7.97 -9.57
C ARG A 218 23.25 -8.44 -8.18
N GLY A 219 24.53 -8.31 -7.92
CA GLY A 219 25.15 -8.73 -6.64
C GLY A 219 25.15 -10.25 -6.39
N VAL A 220 24.60 -11.04 -7.29
CA VAL A 220 24.61 -12.50 -7.33
C VAL A 220 24.92 -13.01 -8.74
N LYS A 221 25.35 -14.26 -8.89
CA LYS A 221 25.43 -14.89 -10.20
C LYS A 221 24.03 -15.01 -10.80
N LYS A 222 23.87 -14.64 -12.05
CA LYS A 222 22.62 -14.77 -12.80
C LYS A 222 22.12 -16.21 -12.79
N ASP A 223 20.88 -16.40 -12.34
CA ASP A 223 20.24 -17.72 -12.23
C ASP A 223 18.72 -17.57 -12.40
N TYR A 224 18.23 -18.00 -13.56
CA TYR A 224 16.80 -17.94 -13.88
C TYR A 224 15.95 -18.95 -13.08
N GLN A 225 16.53 -20.05 -12.61
CA GLN A 225 15.80 -21.01 -11.77
C GLN A 225 15.54 -20.41 -10.40
N GLN A 226 16.56 -19.80 -9.79
CA GLN A 226 16.41 -19.07 -8.54
C GLN A 226 15.42 -17.89 -8.70
N ALA A 227 15.54 -17.13 -9.78
CA ALA A 227 14.60 -16.03 -10.05
C ALA A 227 13.14 -16.52 -10.08
N ASN A 228 12.87 -17.67 -10.75
CA ASN A 228 11.53 -18.26 -10.78
C ASN A 228 11.01 -18.64 -9.39
N GLN A 229 11.87 -19.24 -8.54
CA GLN A 229 11.48 -19.62 -7.18
C GLN A 229 11.07 -18.39 -6.35
N TYR A 230 11.84 -17.30 -6.45
CA TYR A 230 11.52 -16.07 -5.72
C TYR A 230 10.30 -15.35 -6.31
N TYR A 231 10.10 -15.31 -7.62
CA TYR A 231 8.87 -14.78 -8.21
C TYR A 231 7.65 -15.64 -7.84
N GLN A 232 7.80 -16.95 -7.76
CA GLN A 232 6.73 -17.83 -7.28
C GLN A 232 6.37 -17.52 -5.82
N LYS A 233 7.38 -17.33 -4.95
CA LYS A 233 7.14 -16.95 -3.55
C LYS A 233 6.48 -15.57 -3.46
N ALA A 234 6.95 -14.57 -4.24
CA ALA A 234 6.32 -13.26 -4.32
C ALA A 234 4.85 -13.35 -4.78
N CYS A 235 4.58 -14.15 -5.82
CA CYS A 235 3.22 -14.37 -6.32
C CYS A 235 2.32 -15.08 -5.30
N ASN A 236 2.84 -16.02 -4.53
CA ASN A 236 2.10 -16.68 -3.46
C ASN A 236 1.76 -15.72 -2.31
N LEU A 237 2.61 -14.72 -2.10
CA LEU A 237 2.40 -13.60 -1.17
C LEU A 237 1.56 -12.46 -1.76
N ASN A 238 0.81 -12.74 -2.82
CA ASN A 238 -0.09 -11.81 -3.53
C ASN A 238 0.61 -10.57 -4.11
N ASN A 239 1.90 -10.68 -4.46
CA ASN A 239 2.59 -9.64 -5.22
C ASN A 239 2.26 -9.80 -6.72
N GLY A 240 1.42 -8.91 -7.27
CA GLY A 240 0.97 -8.96 -8.67
C GLY A 240 2.12 -8.89 -9.66
N ILE A 241 3.14 -8.05 -9.40
CA ILE A 241 4.35 -7.93 -10.24
C ILE A 241 5.13 -9.25 -10.23
N GLY A 242 5.24 -9.91 -9.08
CA GLY A 242 5.85 -11.24 -8.95
C GLY A 242 5.14 -12.27 -9.82
N CYS A 243 3.80 -12.30 -9.78
CA CYS A 243 2.99 -13.18 -10.64
C CYS A 243 3.23 -12.88 -12.13
N LYS A 244 3.19 -11.61 -12.53
CA LYS A 244 3.44 -11.21 -13.92
C LYS A 244 4.86 -11.61 -14.39
N ASN A 245 5.88 -11.38 -13.56
CA ASN A 245 7.26 -11.76 -13.91
C ASN A 245 7.39 -13.27 -14.07
N LEU A 246 6.78 -14.06 -13.19
CA LEU A 246 6.74 -15.51 -13.30
C LEU A 246 6.04 -15.96 -14.59
N GLY A 247 4.90 -15.35 -14.93
CA GLY A 247 4.20 -15.57 -16.20
C GLY A 247 5.10 -15.28 -17.41
N ASN A 248 5.86 -14.19 -17.38
CA ASN A 248 6.82 -13.86 -18.42
C ASN A 248 7.95 -14.90 -18.56
N TYR A 249 8.40 -15.46 -17.44
CA TYR A 249 9.44 -16.49 -17.44
C TYR A 249 8.92 -17.81 -18.02
N TYR A 250 7.69 -18.24 -17.69
CA TYR A 250 7.05 -19.38 -18.33
C TYR A 250 6.80 -19.15 -19.82
N ARG A 251 6.36 -17.94 -20.21
CA ARG A 251 6.16 -17.58 -21.62
C ARG A 251 7.46 -17.64 -22.42
N ALA A 252 8.57 -17.25 -21.80
CA ALA A 252 9.87 -17.19 -22.48
C ALA A 252 10.73 -18.46 -22.31
N GLY A 253 10.33 -19.40 -21.43
CA GLY A 253 11.15 -20.58 -21.13
C GLY A 253 12.43 -20.24 -20.35
N LYS A 254 12.41 -19.18 -19.53
CA LYS A 254 13.60 -18.75 -18.75
C LYS A 254 13.68 -19.52 -17.43
N GLY A 255 14.65 -20.40 -17.26
CA GLY A 255 14.85 -21.21 -16.07
C GLY A 255 13.77 -22.27 -15.83
N VAL A 256 12.79 -22.35 -16.71
CA VAL A 256 11.71 -23.36 -16.72
C VAL A 256 11.40 -23.72 -18.18
N LYS A 257 10.78 -24.88 -18.42
CA LYS A 257 10.25 -25.20 -19.75
C LYS A 257 9.19 -24.19 -20.15
N GLN A 258 9.25 -23.69 -21.39
CA GLN A 258 8.24 -22.78 -21.93
C GLN A 258 6.84 -23.41 -21.82
N ASP A 259 5.89 -22.64 -21.27
CA ASP A 259 4.51 -23.06 -21.06
C ASP A 259 3.58 -21.85 -21.07
N TYR A 260 2.94 -21.62 -22.20
CA TYR A 260 2.00 -20.50 -22.39
C TYR A 260 0.74 -20.64 -21.53
N HIS A 261 0.30 -21.88 -21.24
CA HIS A 261 -0.87 -22.09 -20.41
C HIS A 261 -0.60 -21.67 -18.97
N LYS A 262 0.55 -22.11 -18.41
CA LYS A 262 0.97 -21.65 -17.08
C LYS A 262 1.23 -20.15 -17.06
N ALA A 263 1.83 -19.59 -18.11
CA ALA A 263 2.01 -18.14 -18.21
C ALA A 263 0.67 -17.39 -18.07
N ASN A 264 -0.38 -17.86 -18.76
CA ASN A 264 -1.70 -17.27 -18.69
C ASN A 264 -2.36 -17.39 -17.30
N GLN A 265 -2.14 -18.51 -16.59
CA GLN A 265 -2.59 -18.64 -15.19
C GLN A 265 -1.95 -17.57 -14.28
N TYR A 266 -0.65 -17.33 -14.43
CA TYR A 266 0.03 -16.32 -13.64
C TYR A 266 -0.30 -14.89 -14.08
N PHE A 267 -0.49 -14.61 -15.37
CA PHE A 267 -0.99 -13.32 -15.83
C PHE A 267 -2.41 -13.05 -15.33
N LYS A 268 -3.29 -14.09 -15.30
CA LYS A 268 -4.61 -13.95 -14.71
C LYS A 268 -4.52 -13.60 -13.23
N LYS A 269 -3.70 -14.34 -12.46
CA LYS A 269 -3.51 -14.03 -11.03
C LYS A 269 -2.93 -12.62 -10.82
N ALA A 270 -1.98 -12.17 -11.66
CA ALA A 270 -1.47 -10.80 -11.61
C ALA A 270 -2.58 -9.77 -11.87
N CYS A 271 -3.42 -10.01 -12.89
CA CYS A 271 -4.56 -9.16 -13.23
C CYS A 271 -5.63 -9.13 -12.12
N ASP A 272 -5.88 -10.26 -11.46
CA ASP A 272 -6.80 -10.35 -10.32
C ASP A 272 -6.26 -9.60 -9.07
N LEU A 273 -4.95 -9.40 -9.02
CA LEU A 273 -4.23 -8.58 -8.02
C LEU A 273 -4.00 -7.13 -8.50
N ASP A 274 -4.78 -6.66 -9.47
CA ASP A 274 -4.75 -5.32 -10.04
C ASP A 274 -3.40 -4.89 -10.65
N ASP A 275 -2.56 -5.86 -11.10
CA ASP A 275 -1.40 -5.56 -11.95
C ASP A 275 -1.87 -5.33 -13.39
N GLY A 276 -1.91 -4.06 -13.81
CA GLY A 276 -2.37 -3.68 -15.15
C GLY A 276 -1.55 -4.31 -16.28
N ALA A 277 -0.24 -4.50 -16.07
CA ALA A 277 0.63 -5.13 -17.05
C ALA A 277 0.38 -6.66 -17.14
N GLY A 278 -0.05 -7.29 -16.05
CA GLY A 278 -0.55 -8.68 -16.04
C GLY A 278 -1.83 -8.82 -16.86
N CYS A 279 -2.80 -7.90 -16.67
CA CYS A 279 -4.01 -7.85 -17.50
C CYS A 279 -3.68 -7.68 -18.98
N ASN A 280 -2.78 -6.74 -19.32
CA ASN A 280 -2.32 -6.53 -20.69
C ASN A 280 -1.67 -7.80 -21.27
N SER A 281 -0.84 -8.49 -20.49
CA SER A 281 -0.18 -9.72 -20.94
C SER A 281 -1.18 -10.85 -21.23
N LEU A 282 -2.25 -10.95 -20.42
CA LEU A 282 -3.32 -11.92 -20.64
C LEU A 282 -4.15 -11.55 -21.88
N GLY A 283 -4.49 -10.26 -22.06
CA GLY A 283 -5.14 -9.77 -23.27
C GLY A 283 -4.34 -10.08 -24.53
N TYR A 284 -3.02 -9.92 -24.47
CA TYR A 284 -2.11 -10.29 -25.54
C TYR A 284 -2.19 -11.79 -25.84
N SER A 285 -2.19 -12.63 -24.82
CA SER A 285 -2.29 -14.08 -24.99
C SER A 285 -3.58 -14.48 -25.73
N TYR A 286 -4.72 -13.89 -25.39
CA TYR A 286 -5.97 -14.10 -26.12
C TYR A 286 -5.96 -13.53 -27.53
N SER A 287 -5.37 -12.36 -27.77
CA SER A 287 -5.28 -11.76 -29.11
C SER A 287 -4.49 -12.64 -30.09
N PHE A 288 -3.49 -13.37 -29.62
CA PHE A 288 -2.58 -14.16 -30.45
C PHE A 288 -2.74 -15.68 -30.29
N GLY A 289 -3.68 -16.14 -29.47
CA GLY A 289 -3.89 -17.57 -29.25
C GLY A 289 -2.74 -18.27 -28.53
N GLN A 290 -2.01 -17.56 -27.65
CA GLN A 290 -0.88 -18.11 -26.90
C GLN A 290 -1.35 -18.77 -25.61
N GLY A 291 -1.33 -20.09 -25.52
CA GLY A 291 -1.79 -20.85 -24.33
C GLY A 291 -3.32 -20.78 -24.08
N ALA A 292 -4.06 -20.21 -25.01
CA ALA A 292 -5.52 -20.20 -25.07
C ALA A 292 -5.95 -20.11 -26.53
N LYS A 293 -7.20 -20.48 -26.86
CA LYS A 293 -7.76 -20.20 -28.19
C LYS A 293 -7.80 -18.67 -28.41
N GLN A 294 -7.47 -18.24 -29.62
CA GLN A 294 -7.58 -16.82 -29.99
C GLN A 294 -9.02 -16.33 -29.78
N ASP A 295 -9.14 -15.24 -29.04
CA ASP A 295 -10.41 -14.61 -28.70
C ASP A 295 -10.22 -13.10 -28.49
N TYR A 296 -10.64 -12.31 -29.47
CA TYR A 296 -10.51 -10.87 -29.42
C TYR A 296 -11.50 -10.20 -28.43
N GLN A 297 -12.61 -10.85 -28.07
CA GLN A 297 -13.54 -10.32 -27.07
C GLN A 297 -12.91 -10.45 -25.67
N GLN A 298 -12.31 -11.61 -25.36
CA GLN A 298 -11.54 -11.78 -24.14
C GLN A 298 -10.32 -10.84 -24.11
N ALA A 299 -9.64 -10.68 -25.24
CA ALA A 299 -8.52 -9.73 -25.34
C ALA A 299 -8.98 -8.30 -25.02
N LEU A 300 -10.10 -7.85 -25.59
CA LEU A 300 -10.67 -6.53 -25.33
C LEU A 300 -10.98 -6.34 -23.84
N TYR A 301 -11.65 -7.32 -23.23
CA TYR A 301 -11.98 -7.28 -21.78
C TYR A 301 -10.72 -7.06 -20.92
N TYR A 302 -9.67 -7.85 -21.12
CA TYR A 302 -8.45 -7.74 -20.33
C TYR A 302 -7.63 -6.47 -20.66
N TYR A 303 -7.63 -6.01 -21.90
CA TYR A 303 -7.02 -4.74 -22.27
C TYR A 303 -7.76 -3.54 -21.67
N GLN A 304 -9.10 -3.57 -21.61
CA GLN A 304 -9.90 -2.55 -20.93
C GLN A 304 -9.58 -2.52 -19.44
N LYS A 305 -9.58 -3.69 -18.77
CA LYS A 305 -9.19 -3.78 -17.35
C LYS A 305 -7.77 -3.23 -17.12
N SER A 306 -6.84 -3.53 -18.02
CA SER A 306 -5.49 -2.95 -17.98
C SER A 306 -5.49 -1.42 -18.11
N CYS A 307 -6.28 -0.90 -19.05
CA CYS A 307 -6.44 0.55 -19.25
C CYS A 307 -7.08 1.24 -18.04
N ASP A 308 -8.08 0.62 -17.40
CA ASP A 308 -8.74 1.14 -16.21
C ASP A 308 -7.77 1.19 -15.01
N LEU A 309 -6.81 0.25 -14.96
CA LEU A 309 -5.68 0.24 -14.04
C LEU A 309 -4.55 1.22 -14.45
N LYS A 310 -4.83 2.13 -15.39
CA LYS A 310 -3.90 3.17 -15.88
C LYS A 310 -2.63 2.64 -16.56
N GLU A 311 -2.66 1.42 -17.06
CA GLU A 311 -1.58 0.87 -17.90
C GLU A 311 -1.77 1.34 -19.34
N GLY A 312 -0.93 2.29 -19.78
CA GLY A 312 -1.07 2.93 -21.10
C GLY A 312 -1.00 1.95 -22.28
N MET A 313 -0.24 0.85 -22.15
CA MET A 313 -0.18 -0.19 -23.18
C MET A 313 -1.52 -0.91 -23.35
N GLY A 314 -2.28 -1.11 -22.25
CA GLY A 314 -3.63 -1.66 -22.30
C GLY A 314 -4.57 -0.77 -23.10
N CYS A 315 -4.54 0.55 -22.84
CA CYS A 315 -5.36 1.52 -23.59
C CYS A 315 -4.99 1.53 -25.08
N ASP A 316 -3.69 1.52 -25.42
CA ASP A 316 -3.24 1.46 -26.83
C ASP A 316 -3.78 0.20 -27.52
N ASN A 317 -3.72 -0.95 -26.84
CA ASN A 317 -4.23 -2.21 -27.41
C ASN A 317 -5.75 -2.21 -27.58
N VAL A 318 -6.54 -1.60 -26.68
CA VAL A 318 -7.97 -1.37 -26.90
C VAL A 318 -8.18 -0.50 -28.15
N GLY A 319 -7.41 0.58 -28.30
CA GLY A 319 -7.45 1.44 -29.48
C GLY A 319 -7.17 0.66 -30.77
N VAL A 320 -6.19 -0.24 -30.74
CA VAL A 320 -5.87 -1.12 -31.89
C VAL A 320 -7.04 -2.03 -32.26
N LEU A 321 -7.71 -2.65 -31.28
CA LEU A 321 -8.86 -3.52 -31.54
C LEU A 321 -10.02 -2.75 -32.18
N TYR A 322 -10.34 -1.54 -31.70
CA TYR A 322 -11.37 -0.69 -32.30
C TYR A 322 -10.96 -0.17 -33.68
N ASN A 323 -9.69 0.19 -33.88
CA ASN A 323 -9.19 0.65 -35.16
C ASN A 323 -9.29 -0.43 -36.25
N ASN A 324 -9.08 -1.69 -35.88
CA ASN A 324 -9.06 -2.82 -36.80
C ASN A 324 -10.39 -3.58 -36.89
N GLY A 325 -11.35 -3.30 -36.02
CA GLY A 325 -12.60 -4.07 -35.92
C GLY A 325 -12.40 -5.50 -35.42
N GLN A 326 -11.41 -5.73 -34.55
CA GLN A 326 -11.09 -7.05 -34.01
C GLN A 326 -11.88 -7.31 -32.71
N GLY A 327 -12.80 -8.29 -32.73
CA GLY A 327 -13.70 -8.60 -31.62
C GLY A 327 -14.76 -7.56 -31.33
N VAL A 328 -14.75 -6.42 -32.06
CA VAL A 328 -15.72 -5.31 -31.98
C VAL A 328 -15.92 -4.72 -33.35
N ARG A 329 -17.04 -4.00 -33.55
CA ARG A 329 -17.23 -3.19 -34.75
C ARG A 329 -16.16 -2.10 -34.82
N GLN A 330 -15.51 -1.95 -35.97
CA GLN A 330 -14.55 -0.88 -36.21
C GLN A 330 -15.12 0.49 -35.84
N ASN A 331 -14.36 1.27 -35.07
CA ASN A 331 -14.73 2.63 -34.66
C ASN A 331 -13.47 3.47 -34.43
N ILE A 332 -13.15 4.31 -35.43
CA ILE A 332 -11.93 5.12 -35.40
C ILE A 332 -11.97 6.18 -34.29
N ASN A 333 -13.14 6.78 -34.02
CA ASN A 333 -13.29 7.78 -32.95
C ASN A 333 -13.03 7.16 -31.57
N THR A 334 -13.56 5.96 -31.32
CA THR A 334 -13.28 5.21 -30.10
C THR A 334 -11.79 4.81 -30.01
N ALA A 335 -11.20 4.38 -31.12
CA ALA A 335 -9.78 4.07 -31.17
C ALA A 335 -8.93 5.29 -30.80
N LYS A 336 -9.24 6.46 -31.41
CA LYS A 336 -8.55 7.72 -31.13
C LYS A 336 -8.65 8.10 -29.64
N TRP A 337 -9.83 7.96 -29.03
CA TRP A 337 -10.02 8.25 -27.61
C TRP A 337 -9.14 7.36 -26.72
N TYR A 338 -9.06 6.05 -27.00
CA TYR A 338 -8.20 5.14 -26.26
C TYR A 338 -6.70 5.42 -26.48
N TYR A 339 -6.29 5.81 -27.69
CA TYR A 339 -4.93 6.26 -27.95
C TYR A 339 -4.57 7.54 -27.17
N GLY A 340 -5.55 8.48 -27.04
CA GLY A 340 -5.41 9.64 -26.18
C GLY A 340 -5.18 9.26 -24.72
N LYS A 341 -6.01 8.37 -24.15
CA LYS A 341 -5.80 7.83 -22.80
C LYS A 341 -4.44 7.15 -22.64
N ALA A 342 -4.00 6.38 -23.63
CA ALA A 342 -2.68 5.74 -23.58
C ALA A 342 -1.56 6.78 -23.50
N CYS A 343 -1.69 7.88 -24.26
CA CYS A 343 -0.78 9.02 -24.21
C CYS A 343 -0.78 9.71 -22.84
N ASP A 344 -1.96 9.98 -22.27
CA ASP A 344 -2.14 10.59 -20.94
C ASP A 344 -1.49 9.74 -19.84
N PHE A 345 -1.49 8.42 -19.99
CA PHE A 345 -0.80 7.49 -19.09
C PHE A 345 0.70 7.30 -19.42
N GLY A 346 1.25 8.16 -20.30
CA GLY A 346 2.67 8.21 -20.62
C GLY A 346 3.16 7.11 -21.57
N TYR A 347 2.27 6.47 -22.33
CA TYR A 347 2.65 5.49 -23.33
C TYR A 347 2.87 6.15 -24.68
N GLN A 348 4.14 6.35 -25.08
CA GLN A 348 4.52 7.13 -26.26
C GLN A 348 3.85 6.64 -27.56
N LYS A 349 3.72 5.33 -27.75
CA LYS A 349 3.07 4.76 -28.94
C LYS A 349 1.60 5.17 -29.05
N GLY A 350 0.89 5.32 -27.90
CA GLY A 350 -0.46 5.86 -27.86
C GLY A 350 -0.52 7.31 -28.39
N CYS A 351 0.43 8.17 -27.99
CA CYS A 351 0.55 9.53 -28.53
C CYS A 351 0.78 9.53 -30.04
N ASP A 352 1.63 8.65 -30.51
CA ASP A 352 1.95 8.54 -31.95
C ASP A 352 0.72 8.05 -32.75
N ASN A 353 -0.02 7.07 -32.24
CA ASN A 353 -1.23 6.56 -32.87
C ASN A 353 -2.34 7.63 -32.86
N TYR A 354 -2.52 8.38 -31.75
CA TYR A 354 -3.44 9.50 -31.67
C TYR A 354 -3.13 10.58 -32.72
N ARG A 355 -1.86 10.99 -32.85
CA ARG A 355 -1.41 11.97 -33.85
C ARG A 355 -1.70 11.50 -35.25
N LYS A 356 -1.39 10.25 -35.61
CA LYS A 356 -1.67 9.69 -36.93
C LYS A 356 -3.15 9.74 -37.32
N LEU A 357 -4.07 9.57 -36.37
CA LEU A 357 -5.49 9.69 -36.63
C LEU A 357 -5.91 11.15 -36.81
N ASN A 358 -5.33 12.09 -36.03
CA ASN A 358 -5.54 13.52 -36.24
C ASN A 358 -5.10 13.99 -37.64
N GLU A 359 -3.91 13.57 -38.10
CA GLU A 359 -3.36 13.90 -39.42
C GLU A 359 -4.24 13.35 -40.57
N ARG A 360 -5.02 12.29 -40.32
CA ARG A 360 -5.98 11.72 -41.26
C ARG A 360 -7.37 12.34 -41.20
N GLY A 361 -7.58 13.35 -40.34
CA GLY A 361 -8.85 14.09 -40.22
C GLY A 361 -9.91 13.43 -39.32
N TYR A 362 -9.51 12.50 -38.48
CA TYR A 362 -10.40 11.89 -37.49
C TYR A 362 -10.39 12.67 -36.18
#